data_aa4f8cae43bb637b27ad99dd34b3ecaf
#
_entry.id   aa4f8cae43bb637b27ad99dd34b3ecaf
#
_cell.length_a   1.000
_cell.length_b   1.000
_cell.length_c   1.000
_cell.angle_alpha   90.00
_cell.angle_beta   90.00
_cell.angle_gamma   90.00
#
_symmetry.space_group_name_H-M   'P 1'
#
loop_
_entity.id
_entity.type
_entity.pdbx_description
1 polymer ?
#
loop_
_entity_poly.entity_id
_entity_poly.type
_entity_poly.pdbx_seq_one_letter_code
_entity_poly.pdbx_strand_id
1 'polypeptide(L)'
;MKKRKTLLLITDLVAIVLLTYFDQFTKGMAVLYLKGKPEIPILRDVLVLQYLENKGAAFGMLQNQKIFFIFIEILILFVIGFVLLRVPSHRKYNLMHLILVLIASGAIGNMIDRAAQDYVVDFIYFVLIDFPIFNVADIYVTGATAIFVIAILFYYKEEDFSFLSIKQKMQRTPNYMEDQGKK
;
A
#
# COMPACT_ATOMS: atom_id res chain seq x y z
N MET A 1 17.79 4.97 -19.91
CA MET A 1 16.50 4.44 -19.40
C MET A 1 16.68 3.45 -18.25
N LYS A 2 17.51 2.40 -18.35
CA LYS A 2 17.72 1.41 -17.26
C LYS A 2 18.15 2.05 -15.93
N LYS A 3 19.17 2.93 -15.92
CA LYS A 3 19.65 3.60 -14.67
C LYS A 3 18.55 4.35 -13.92
N ARG A 4 17.66 5.08 -14.63
CA ARG A 4 16.55 5.80 -13.99
C ARG A 4 15.53 4.86 -13.36
N LYS A 5 15.19 3.74 -14.03
CA LYS A 5 14.27 2.76 -13.47
C LYS A 5 14.85 2.11 -12.21
N THR A 6 16.11 1.71 -12.22
CA THR A 6 16.78 1.15 -11.06
C THR A 6 16.78 2.13 -9.90
N LEU A 7 17.09 3.42 -10.16
CA LEU A 7 17.07 4.44 -9.11
C LEU A 7 15.67 4.61 -8.52
N LEU A 8 14.60 4.66 -9.33
CA LEU A 8 13.22 4.74 -8.85
C LEU A 8 12.87 3.55 -7.97
N LEU A 9 13.16 2.31 -8.39
CA LEU A 9 12.88 1.12 -7.59
C LEU A 9 13.64 1.11 -6.25
N ILE A 10 14.88 1.60 -6.23
CA ILE A 10 15.64 1.77 -4.98
C ILE A 10 14.97 2.82 -4.10
N THR A 11 14.55 3.95 -4.67
CA THR A 11 13.84 5.00 -3.94
C THR A 11 12.52 4.48 -3.37
N ASP A 12 11.74 3.72 -4.15
CA ASP A 12 10.50 3.09 -3.71
C ASP A 12 10.75 2.15 -2.54
N LEU A 13 11.77 1.27 -2.64
CA LEU A 13 12.13 0.34 -1.57
C LEU A 13 12.54 1.07 -0.29
N VAL A 14 13.39 2.09 -0.40
CA VAL A 14 13.81 2.91 0.75
C VAL A 14 12.59 3.61 1.37
N ALA A 15 11.69 4.17 0.55
CA ALA A 15 10.48 4.81 1.04
C ALA A 15 9.55 3.81 1.75
N ILE A 16 9.34 2.61 1.20
CA ILE A 16 8.57 1.54 1.86
C ILE A 16 9.17 1.23 3.24
N VAL A 17 10.47 1.03 3.34
CA VAL A 17 11.15 0.73 4.62
C VAL A 17 10.94 1.86 5.63
N LEU A 18 11.14 3.11 5.21
CA LEU A 18 11.02 4.26 6.11
C LEU A 18 9.57 4.48 6.58
N LEU A 19 8.59 4.34 5.69
CA LEU A 19 7.17 4.51 6.03
C LEU A 19 6.67 3.36 6.92
N THR A 20 7.07 2.13 6.64
CA THR A 20 6.78 0.99 7.52
C THR A 20 7.43 1.16 8.89
N TYR A 21 8.69 1.61 8.94
CA TYR A 21 9.36 1.91 10.20
C TYR A 21 8.62 3.00 10.99
N PHE A 22 8.15 4.06 10.33
CA PHE A 22 7.39 5.11 10.98
C PHE A 22 6.06 4.60 11.53
N ASP A 23 5.33 3.75 10.80
CA ASP A 23 4.12 3.08 11.31
C ASP A 23 4.42 2.25 12.56
N GLN A 24 5.43 1.38 12.50
CA GLN A 24 5.82 0.53 13.64
C GLN A 24 6.31 1.35 14.84
N PHE A 25 7.01 2.45 14.59
CA PHE A 25 7.44 3.38 15.64
C PHE A 25 6.23 4.01 16.35
N THR A 26 5.23 4.50 15.60
CA THR A 26 4.02 5.10 16.18
C THR A 26 3.19 4.09 16.95
N LYS A 27 3.07 2.85 16.46
CA LYS A 27 2.42 1.74 17.17
C LYS A 27 3.16 1.39 18.46
N GLY A 28 4.49 1.34 18.44
CA GLY A 28 5.32 1.16 19.64
C GLY A 28 5.10 2.26 20.69
N MET A 29 4.98 3.51 20.24
CA MET A 29 4.64 4.64 21.13
C MET A 29 3.23 4.48 21.70
N ALA A 30 2.25 4.05 20.91
CA ALA A 30 0.90 3.76 21.38
C ALA A 30 0.88 2.66 22.45
N VAL A 31 1.63 1.57 22.26
CA VAL A 31 1.78 0.52 23.28
C VAL A 31 2.37 1.08 24.57
N LEU A 32 3.43 1.88 24.48
CA LEU A 32 4.14 2.41 25.66
C LEU A 32 3.30 3.43 26.45
N TYR A 33 2.57 4.29 25.76
CA TYR A 33 1.92 5.45 26.39
C TYR A 33 0.41 5.29 26.58
N LEU A 34 -0.27 4.40 25.83
CA LEU A 34 -1.73 4.28 25.84
C LEU A 34 -2.24 2.94 26.38
N LYS A 35 -1.46 1.84 26.27
CA LYS A 35 -1.93 0.51 26.71
C LYS A 35 -2.21 0.49 28.21
N GLY A 36 -3.47 0.16 28.55
CA GLY A 36 -3.93 0.12 29.95
C GLY A 36 -4.06 1.48 30.63
N LYS A 37 -4.07 2.58 29.85
CA LYS A 37 -4.21 3.95 30.34
C LYS A 37 -5.46 4.61 29.76
N PRO A 38 -5.95 5.71 30.39
CA PRO A 38 -7.01 6.53 29.79
C PRO A 38 -6.60 7.09 28.43
N GLU A 39 -7.59 7.36 27.60
CA GLU A 39 -7.40 8.04 26.32
C GLU A 39 -6.77 9.43 26.49
N ILE A 40 -6.04 9.88 25.49
CA ILE A 40 -5.42 11.21 25.45
C ILE A 40 -6.18 12.05 24.41
N PRO A 41 -6.93 13.10 24.82
CA PRO A 41 -7.60 13.97 23.87
C PRO A 41 -6.58 14.86 23.13
N ILE A 42 -6.57 14.78 21.80
CA ILE A 42 -5.82 15.69 20.92
C ILE A 42 -6.69 16.90 20.57
N LEU A 43 -7.94 16.64 20.19
CA LEU A 43 -8.96 17.67 20.00
C LEU A 43 -10.22 17.20 20.73
N ARG A 44 -10.61 17.94 21.77
CA ARG A 44 -11.71 17.58 22.65
C ARG A 44 -12.97 17.27 21.86
N ASP A 45 -13.63 16.16 22.20
CA ASP A 45 -14.87 15.65 21.60
C ASP A 45 -14.78 15.35 20.08
N VAL A 46 -13.57 15.38 19.49
CA VAL A 46 -13.36 15.12 18.05
C VAL A 46 -12.35 14.02 17.81
N LEU A 47 -11.14 14.14 18.37
CA LEU A 47 -10.01 13.24 18.10
C LEU A 47 -9.30 12.90 19.40
N VAL A 48 -9.17 11.62 19.68
CA VAL A 48 -8.44 11.10 20.83
C VAL A 48 -7.44 10.02 20.40
N LEU A 49 -6.42 9.81 21.24
CA LEU A 49 -5.55 8.63 21.12
C LEU A 49 -6.01 7.60 22.15
N GLN A 50 -6.45 6.45 21.67
CA GLN A 50 -6.97 5.35 22.48
C GLN A 50 -6.40 4.02 21.98
N TYR A 51 -5.77 3.24 22.85
CA TYR A 51 -5.20 1.94 22.47
C TYR A 51 -6.27 0.89 22.23
N LEU A 52 -6.15 0.18 21.09
CA LEU A 52 -7.00 -0.96 20.74
C LEU A 52 -6.16 -2.08 20.13
N GLU A 53 -6.40 -3.33 20.56
CA GLU A 53 -5.90 -4.55 19.91
C GLU A 53 -6.94 -5.04 18.89
N ASN A 54 -6.73 -4.75 17.61
CA ASN A 54 -7.66 -5.08 16.55
C ASN A 54 -7.36 -6.48 15.98
N LYS A 55 -8.20 -7.47 16.28
CA LYS A 55 -8.09 -8.86 15.78
C LYS A 55 -8.85 -9.11 14.48
N GLY A 56 -9.41 -8.10 13.85
CA GLY A 56 -10.22 -8.21 12.65
C GLY A 56 -9.97 -7.12 11.63
N ALA A 57 -11.02 -6.78 10.88
CA ALA A 57 -11.09 -5.59 10.03
C ALA A 57 -11.84 -4.46 10.75
N ALA A 58 -12.07 -3.34 10.04
CA ALA A 58 -12.91 -2.26 10.52
C ALA A 58 -14.28 -2.77 10.97
N PHE A 59 -14.87 -2.10 11.97
CA PHE A 59 -16.17 -2.46 12.56
C PHE A 59 -16.23 -3.88 13.18
N GLY A 60 -15.10 -4.48 13.54
CA GLY A 60 -15.06 -5.80 14.17
C GLY A 60 -15.41 -6.97 13.24
N MET A 61 -15.40 -6.76 11.93
CA MET A 61 -15.64 -7.83 10.95
C MET A 61 -14.46 -8.80 10.89
N LEU A 62 -14.75 -10.08 10.60
CA LEU A 62 -13.75 -11.13 10.38
C LEU A 62 -12.77 -11.29 11.56
N GLN A 63 -13.25 -11.17 12.80
CA GLN A 63 -12.38 -11.33 13.98
C GLN A 63 -11.70 -12.69 14.01
N ASN A 64 -10.46 -12.72 14.49
CA ASN A 64 -9.61 -13.89 14.62
C ASN A 64 -9.26 -14.59 13.28
N GLN A 65 -9.40 -13.90 12.14
CA GLN A 65 -9.04 -14.42 10.82
C GLN A 65 -7.63 -13.98 10.40
N LYS A 66 -6.64 -14.05 11.30
CA LYS A 66 -5.24 -13.65 11.07
C LYS A 66 -4.68 -14.18 9.75
N ILE A 67 -4.82 -15.49 9.51
CA ILE A 67 -4.25 -16.15 8.31
C ILE A 67 -4.86 -15.58 7.04
N PHE A 68 -6.16 -15.31 7.04
CA PHE A 68 -6.84 -14.69 5.91
C PHE A 68 -6.28 -13.30 5.60
N PHE A 69 -6.11 -12.44 6.62
CA PHE A 69 -5.55 -11.10 6.41
C PHE A 69 -4.11 -11.15 5.91
N ILE A 70 -3.25 -11.98 6.51
CA ILE A 70 -1.86 -12.15 6.04
C ILE A 70 -1.83 -12.63 4.59
N PHE A 71 -2.70 -13.57 4.20
CA PHE A 71 -2.79 -14.04 2.82
C PHE A 71 -3.17 -12.92 1.84
N ILE A 72 -4.17 -12.10 2.19
CA ILE A 72 -4.58 -10.95 1.36
C ILE A 72 -3.46 -9.92 1.26
N GLU A 73 -2.77 -9.61 2.36
CA GLU A 73 -1.64 -8.68 2.39
C GLU A 73 -0.50 -9.16 1.50
N ILE A 74 -0.14 -10.45 1.56
CA ILE A 74 0.87 -11.06 0.68
C ILE A 74 0.44 -10.96 -0.78
N LEU A 75 -0.82 -11.25 -1.11
CA LEU A 75 -1.34 -11.14 -2.47
C LEU A 75 -1.26 -9.71 -2.98
N ILE A 76 -1.65 -8.72 -2.17
CA ILE A 76 -1.54 -7.29 -2.50
C ILE A 76 -0.07 -6.92 -2.76
N LEU A 77 0.85 -7.32 -1.88
CA LEU A 77 2.28 -7.04 -2.02
C LEU A 77 2.87 -7.68 -3.28
N PHE A 78 2.44 -8.90 -3.63
CA PHE A 78 2.84 -9.56 -4.87
C PHE A 78 2.38 -8.76 -6.11
N VAL A 79 1.12 -8.33 -6.13
CA VAL A 79 0.56 -7.50 -7.22
C VAL A 79 1.31 -6.16 -7.30
N ILE A 80 1.55 -5.50 -6.18
CA ILE A 80 2.30 -4.23 -6.13
C ILE A 80 3.71 -4.41 -6.67
N GLY A 81 4.44 -5.44 -6.23
CA GLY A 81 5.77 -5.75 -6.71
C GLY A 81 5.80 -6.00 -8.23
N PHE A 82 4.83 -6.77 -8.74
CA PHE A 82 4.67 -7.01 -10.16
C PHE A 82 4.42 -5.72 -10.95
N VAL A 83 3.54 -4.84 -10.45
CA VAL A 83 3.23 -3.56 -11.10
C VAL A 83 4.43 -2.63 -11.05
N LEU A 84 5.11 -2.45 -9.90
CA LEU A 84 6.31 -1.61 -9.75
C LEU A 84 7.42 -2.00 -10.74
N LEU A 85 7.61 -3.31 -10.97
CA LEU A 85 8.59 -3.79 -11.94
C LEU A 85 8.22 -3.43 -13.38
N ARG A 86 6.94 -3.19 -13.69
CA ARG A 86 6.44 -2.88 -15.04
C ARG A 86 6.17 -1.39 -15.27
N VAL A 87 5.80 -0.63 -14.26
CA VAL A 87 5.51 0.82 -14.38
C VAL A 87 6.66 1.52 -15.12
N PRO A 88 6.36 2.31 -16.17
CA PRO A 88 7.37 3.07 -16.89
C PRO A 88 8.03 4.14 -16.01
N SER A 89 9.32 4.36 -16.20
CA SER A 89 10.07 5.37 -15.45
C SER A 89 9.86 6.82 -15.94
N HIS A 90 8.75 7.12 -16.61
CA HIS A 90 8.40 8.47 -17.04
C HIS A 90 7.79 9.27 -15.88
N ARG A 91 8.00 10.60 -15.87
CA ARG A 91 7.51 11.49 -14.77
C ARG A 91 6.00 11.39 -14.50
N LYS A 92 5.20 11.13 -15.53
CA LYS A 92 3.75 10.90 -15.41
C LYS A 92 3.40 9.81 -14.38
N TYR A 93 4.24 8.78 -14.26
CA TYR A 93 4.01 7.65 -13.37
C TYR A 93 4.56 7.82 -11.94
N ASN A 94 5.15 8.98 -11.61
CA ASN A 94 5.61 9.22 -10.24
C ASN A 94 4.48 9.12 -9.21
N LEU A 95 3.27 9.55 -9.59
CA LEU A 95 2.07 9.40 -8.74
C LEU A 95 1.72 7.93 -8.52
N MET A 96 1.84 7.07 -9.55
CA MET A 96 1.62 5.62 -9.43
C MET A 96 2.64 4.99 -8.48
N HIS A 97 3.93 5.36 -8.58
CA HIS A 97 4.96 4.91 -7.65
C HIS A 97 4.61 5.29 -6.21
N LEU A 98 4.21 6.55 -5.96
CA LEU A 98 3.81 7.02 -4.64
C LEU A 98 2.63 6.21 -4.07
N ILE A 99 1.58 5.99 -4.87
CA ILE A 99 0.39 5.21 -4.47
C ILE A 99 0.78 3.79 -4.09
N LEU A 100 1.57 3.12 -4.94
CA LEU A 100 2.00 1.74 -4.70
C LEU A 100 2.90 1.61 -3.47
N VAL A 101 3.80 2.57 -3.26
CA VAL A 101 4.66 2.65 -2.07
C VAL A 101 3.84 2.78 -0.80
N LEU A 102 2.86 3.69 -0.78
CA LEU A 102 2.00 3.90 0.39
C LEU A 102 1.18 2.64 0.72
N ILE A 103 0.54 2.01 -0.29
CA ILE A 103 -0.23 0.79 -0.06
C ILE A 103 0.68 -0.34 0.43
N ALA A 104 1.87 -0.51 -0.17
CA ALA A 104 2.82 -1.53 0.25
C ALA A 104 3.28 -1.32 1.70
N SER A 105 3.59 -0.06 2.07
CA SER A 105 4.04 0.28 3.42
C SER A 105 2.97 -0.02 4.47
N GLY A 106 1.71 0.34 4.19
CA GLY A 106 0.60 0.07 5.09
C GLY A 106 0.30 -1.43 5.21
N ALA A 107 0.30 -2.17 4.10
CA ALA A 107 0.12 -3.61 4.10
C ALA A 107 1.23 -4.31 4.92
N ILE A 108 2.50 -3.94 4.72
CA ILE A 108 3.62 -4.51 5.48
C ILE A 108 3.50 -4.15 6.97
N GLY A 109 3.15 -2.91 7.31
CA GLY A 109 3.00 -2.47 8.70
C GLY A 109 1.95 -3.30 9.45
N ASN A 110 0.76 -3.47 8.89
CA ASN A 110 -0.29 -4.29 9.51
C ASN A 110 0.03 -5.79 9.48
N MET A 111 0.73 -6.28 8.45
CA MET A 111 1.18 -7.66 8.38
C MET A 111 2.20 -8.00 9.47
N ILE A 112 3.14 -7.11 9.77
CA ILE A 112 4.14 -7.28 10.86
C ILE A 112 3.42 -7.48 12.19
N ASP A 113 2.46 -6.62 12.51
CA ASP A 113 1.69 -6.73 13.75
C ASP A 113 0.96 -8.07 13.85
N ARG A 114 0.21 -8.44 12.79
CA ARG A 114 -0.51 -9.73 12.75
C ARG A 114 0.42 -10.92 12.89
N ALA A 115 1.57 -10.89 12.24
CA ALA A 115 2.54 -11.97 12.31
C ALA A 115 3.15 -12.12 13.70
N ALA A 116 3.45 -11.00 14.37
CA ALA A 116 4.16 -10.98 15.64
C ALA A 116 3.25 -11.20 16.87
N GLN A 117 2.01 -10.68 16.85
CA GLN A 117 1.18 -10.58 18.05
C GLN A 117 -0.30 -10.94 17.87
N ASP A 118 -0.71 -11.45 16.70
CA ASP A 118 -2.08 -11.89 16.37
C ASP A 118 -3.14 -10.77 16.26
N TYR A 119 -2.76 -9.51 16.40
CA TYR A 119 -3.62 -8.34 16.27
C TYR A 119 -2.84 -7.18 15.67
N VAL A 120 -3.56 -6.16 15.23
CA VAL A 120 -3.00 -4.87 14.80
C VAL A 120 -3.17 -3.86 15.93
N VAL A 121 -2.14 -3.03 16.19
CA VAL A 121 -2.22 -1.92 17.14
C VAL A 121 -2.89 -0.74 16.45
N ASP A 122 -4.09 -0.39 16.91
CA ASP A 122 -4.83 0.81 16.49
C ASP A 122 -4.86 1.82 17.63
N PHE A 123 -4.83 3.12 17.30
CA PHE A 123 -4.71 4.13 18.36
C PHE A 123 -5.27 5.53 18.01
N ILE A 124 -5.73 5.76 16.80
CA ILE A 124 -6.32 7.04 16.37
C ILE A 124 -7.84 6.89 16.29
N TYR A 125 -8.58 7.66 17.08
CA TYR A 125 -10.02 7.55 17.16
C TYR A 125 -10.73 8.88 16.92
N PHE A 126 -11.54 8.96 15.87
CA PHE A 126 -12.44 10.08 15.62
C PHE A 126 -13.76 9.87 16.39
N VAL A 127 -13.83 10.40 17.59
CA VAL A 127 -14.99 10.27 18.51
C VAL A 127 -16.23 10.92 17.94
N LEU A 128 -16.09 12.10 17.30
CA LEU A 128 -17.20 12.89 16.77
C LEU A 128 -18.16 12.10 15.86
N ILE A 129 -17.64 11.15 15.10
CA ILE A 129 -18.40 10.35 14.12
C ILE A 129 -18.38 8.86 14.45
N ASP A 130 -17.86 8.49 15.62
CA ASP A 130 -17.69 7.09 16.04
C ASP A 130 -17.00 6.24 14.96
N PHE A 131 -15.94 6.80 14.36
CA PHE A 131 -15.20 6.10 13.30
C PHE A 131 -14.33 5.00 13.92
N PRO A 132 -14.21 3.81 13.32
CA PRO A 132 -13.34 2.78 13.85
C PRO A 132 -11.95 3.29 14.17
N ILE A 133 -11.38 2.86 15.31
CA ILE A 133 -10.01 3.20 15.69
C ILE A 133 -9.08 2.62 14.63
N PHE A 134 -8.08 3.39 14.21
CA PHE A 134 -7.17 3.05 13.14
C PHE A 134 -5.73 3.47 13.47
N ASN A 135 -4.79 3.20 12.57
CA ASN A 135 -3.38 3.49 12.74
C ASN A 135 -2.78 4.21 11.50
N VAL A 136 -1.48 4.44 11.52
CA VAL A 136 -0.76 5.15 10.43
C VAL A 136 -0.75 4.33 9.13
N ALA A 137 -0.60 2.99 9.21
CA ALA A 137 -0.68 2.12 8.03
C ALA A 137 -2.03 2.22 7.32
N ASP A 138 -3.13 2.34 8.09
CA ASP A 138 -4.47 2.51 7.52
C ASP A 138 -4.63 3.86 6.82
N ILE A 139 -3.99 4.93 7.35
CA ILE A 139 -3.95 6.24 6.67
C ILE A 139 -3.24 6.10 5.31
N TYR A 140 -2.13 5.36 5.25
CA TYR A 140 -1.41 5.14 3.99
C TYR A 140 -2.28 4.41 2.97
N VAL A 141 -2.90 3.29 3.37
CA VAL A 141 -3.73 2.48 2.47
C VAL A 141 -4.95 3.26 2.00
N THR A 142 -5.70 3.86 2.93
CA THR A 142 -6.95 4.57 2.61
C THR A 142 -6.67 5.82 1.78
N GLY A 143 -5.68 6.64 2.18
CA GLY A 143 -5.29 7.84 1.45
C GLY A 143 -4.78 7.52 0.04
N ALA A 144 -3.90 6.52 -0.09
CA ALA A 144 -3.40 6.09 -1.38
C ALA A 144 -4.50 5.53 -2.28
N THR A 145 -5.46 4.77 -1.72
CA THR A 145 -6.61 4.24 -2.47
C THR A 145 -7.49 5.38 -2.98
N ALA A 146 -7.79 6.39 -2.16
CA ALA A 146 -8.55 7.56 -2.57
C ALA A 146 -7.83 8.34 -3.68
N ILE A 147 -6.53 8.56 -3.55
CA ILE A 147 -5.70 9.21 -4.57
C ILE A 147 -5.70 8.38 -5.87
N PHE A 148 -5.63 7.05 -5.78
CA PHE A 148 -5.65 6.16 -6.93
C PHE A 148 -6.97 6.24 -7.70
N VAL A 149 -8.11 6.23 -7.00
CA VAL A 149 -9.44 6.40 -7.60
C VAL A 149 -9.52 7.75 -8.34
N ILE A 150 -9.10 8.84 -7.69
CA ILE A 150 -9.08 10.17 -8.31
C ILE A 150 -8.16 10.18 -9.55
N ALA A 151 -6.99 9.54 -9.45
CA ALA A 151 -6.04 9.49 -10.55
C ALA A 151 -6.57 8.69 -11.75
N ILE A 152 -7.31 7.60 -11.52
CA ILE A 152 -7.97 6.84 -12.61
C ILE A 152 -9.05 7.69 -13.28
N LEU A 153 -9.85 8.41 -12.51
CA LEU A 153 -10.97 9.19 -13.05
C LEU A 153 -10.51 10.44 -13.83
N PHE A 154 -9.43 11.09 -13.41
CA PHE A 154 -9.07 12.43 -13.90
C PHE A 154 -7.66 12.56 -14.48
N TYR A 155 -6.75 11.65 -14.23
CA TYR A 155 -5.34 11.81 -14.60
C TYR A 155 -4.81 10.76 -15.56
N TYR A 156 -5.11 9.47 -15.34
CA TYR A 156 -4.68 8.38 -16.20
C TYR A 156 -5.73 8.05 -17.25
N LYS A 157 -5.25 7.64 -18.45
CA LYS A 157 -6.07 7.13 -19.53
C LYS A 157 -5.85 5.62 -19.67
N GLU A 158 -6.73 4.92 -20.36
CA GLU A 158 -6.61 3.48 -20.64
C GLU A 158 -5.25 3.12 -21.25
N GLU A 159 -4.76 3.96 -22.17
CA GLU A 159 -3.46 3.79 -22.83
C GLU A 159 -2.27 3.77 -21.85
N ASP A 160 -2.39 4.48 -20.72
CA ASP A 160 -1.34 4.56 -19.70
C ASP A 160 -1.12 3.24 -18.97
N PHE A 161 -2.09 2.32 -19.03
CA PHE A 161 -2.01 0.99 -18.43
C PHE A 161 -1.51 -0.09 -19.41
N SER A 162 -1.13 0.28 -20.64
CA SER A 162 -0.63 -0.64 -21.66
C SER A 162 0.59 -1.46 -21.21
N PHE A 163 1.36 -0.97 -20.23
CA PHE A 163 2.49 -1.69 -19.64
C PHE A 163 2.08 -2.96 -18.87
N LEU A 164 0.81 -3.10 -18.49
CA LEU A 164 0.26 -4.31 -17.86
C LEU A 164 -0.09 -5.39 -18.88
N SER A 165 -0.23 -5.06 -20.18
CA SER A 165 -0.59 -6.01 -21.22
C SER A 165 0.50 -7.06 -21.46
N ILE A 166 0.10 -8.32 -21.41
CA ILE A 166 0.99 -9.48 -21.64
C ILE A 166 1.21 -9.70 -23.16
N LYS A 167 0.29 -9.23 -24.02
CA LYS A 167 0.30 -9.51 -25.47
C LYS A 167 1.38 -8.79 -26.29
N GLN A 168 1.96 -7.69 -25.82
CA GLN A 168 2.93 -6.92 -26.61
C GLN A 168 4.29 -7.60 -26.86
N LYS A 169 4.62 -8.70 -26.20
CA LYS A 169 5.89 -9.41 -26.42
C LYS A 169 5.89 -10.32 -27.65
N MET A 170 4.72 -10.70 -28.16
CA MET A 170 4.60 -11.62 -29.31
C MET A 170 4.65 -10.94 -30.70
N GLN A 171 4.48 -9.64 -30.81
CA GLN A 171 4.45 -8.93 -32.09
C GLN A 171 5.80 -8.33 -32.52
N ARG A 172 6.89 -8.53 -31.78
CA ARG A 172 8.24 -8.04 -32.13
C ARG A 172 9.18 -9.09 -32.68
N THR A 173 8.70 -10.20 -33.21
CA THR A 173 9.49 -11.03 -34.10
C THR A 173 9.33 -10.45 -35.51
N PRO A 174 10.38 -9.81 -36.10
CA PRO A 174 10.34 -9.44 -37.51
C PRO A 174 10.20 -10.71 -38.33
N ASN A 175 9.24 -10.71 -39.23
CA ASN A 175 9.09 -11.77 -40.25
C ASN A 175 10.28 -11.72 -41.21
N TYR A 176 11.41 -12.35 -40.86
CA TYR A 176 12.59 -12.48 -41.74
C TYR A 176 12.50 -13.67 -42.73
N MET A 177 11.31 -14.23 -42.97
CA MET A 177 11.17 -15.40 -43.80
C MET A 177 10.33 -15.21 -45.07
N GLU A 178 10.19 -13.99 -45.62
CA GLU A 178 9.38 -13.81 -46.82
C GLU A 178 10.11 -13.19 -48.04
N ASP A 179 11.46 -13.12 -48.02
CA ASP A 179 12.22 -12.55 -49.17
C ASP A 179 13.31 -13.46 -49.75
N GLN A 180 13.14 -14.78 -49.73
CA GLN A 180 14.06 -15.74 -50.39
C GLN A 180 13.38 -16.59 -51.46
N GLY A 181 12.29 -16.10 -52.09
CA GLY A 181 11.53 -16.93 -53.05
C GLY A 181 11.19 -16.27 -54.39
N LYS A 182 11.94 -15.24 -54.85
CA LYS A 182 11.82 -14.75 -56.23
C LYS A 182 13.18 -14.36 -56.78
N LYS A 183 13.88 -15.33 -57.34
CA LYS A 183 14.82 -15.19 -58.45
C LYS A 183 14.71 -16.40 -59.33
#